data_d0e6f8db156bd8bdb7bbda6fd80e36bc
#
_entry.id   d0e6f8db156bd8bdb7bbda6fd80e36bc
#
_cell.length_a   1.000
_cell.length_b   1.000
_cell.length_c   1.000
_cell.angle_alpha   90.00
_cell.angle_beta   90.00
_cell.angle_gamma   90.00
#
_symmetry.space_group_name_H-M   'P 1'
#
loop_
_entity.id
_entity.type
_entity.pdbx_description
1 polymer ?
#
loop_
_entity_poly.entity_id
_entity_poly.type
_entity_poly.pdbx_seq_one_letter_code
_entity_poly.pdbx_strand_id
1 'polypeptide(L)'
;MAGLFPDHPEAIENTAKIAAMCRYDFTFGEIKLPRYRPENGMAPGAYLEKLTYDGLDARIQNGTVVLDTEYPLEVYRERIRYELSVIGQMGYAEYYLIVWDFVHHAKEVGIPVGPGRGSGCGSLVAFLIGITDIDSLRFDLLFERFLNPERVSMPDFDIDFCYNRRDEAIAYVREKYGEDHTAQIITFGTLA
;
A
#
# COMPACT_ATOMS: atom_id res chain seq x y z
N MET A 1 35.06 -19.80 5.90
CA MET A 1 34.80 -19.26 7.26
C MET A 1 35.89 -19.63 8.24
N ALA A 2 36.13 -20.92 8.55
CA ALA A 2 37.17 -21.31 9.55
C ALA A 2 38.57 -20.70 9.27
N GLY A 3 38.99 -20.61 8.02
CA GLY A 3 40.28 -19.98 7.65
C GLY A 3 40.35 -18.46 7.85
N LEU A 4 39.25 -17.78 8.10
CA LEU A 4 39.20 -16.34 8.40
C LEU A 4 39.34 -16.04 9.89
N PHE A 5 39.16 -17.07 10.73
CA PHE A 5 39.25 -16.97 12.21
C PHE A 5 40.09 -18.11 12.77
N PRO A 6 41.39 -18.23 12.37
CA PRO A 6 42.21 -19.38 12.77
C PRO A 6 42.47 -19.42 14.27
N ASP A 7 42.52 -18.26 14.92
CA ASP A 7 42.80 -18.14 16.35
C ASP A 7 41.54 -18.20 17.24
N HIS A 8 40.33 -18.32 16.62
CA HIS A 8 39.02 -18.31 17.30
C HIS A 8 38.10 -19.40 16.77
N PRO A 9 38.46 -20.69 16.87
CA PRO A 9 37.60 -21.78 16.40
C PRO A 9 36.24 -21.82 17.11
N GLU A 10 36.21 -21.38 18.39
CA GLU A 10 34.97 -21.26 19.19
C GLU A 10 33.92 -20.30 18.56
N ALA A 11 34.38 -19.29 17.81
CA ALA A 11 33.47 -18.37 17.12
C ALA A 11 32.66 -19.13 16.05
N ILE A 12 33.29 -20.05 15.34
CA ILE A 12 32.62 -20.90 14.33
C ILE A 12 31.66 -21.91 15.01
N GLU A 13 32.10 -22.56 16.10
CA GLU A 13 31.27 -23.48 16.87
C GLU A 13 30.04 -22.76 17.46
N ASN A 14 30.19 -21.54 17.92
CA ASN A 14 29.11 -20.75 18.49
C ASN A 14 28.06 -20.37 17.46
N THR A 15 28.37 -20.25 16.15
CA THR A 15 27.36 -20.04 15.11
C THR A 15 26.37 -21.19 15.05
N ALA A 16 26.84 -22.43 15.16
CA ALA A 16 25.99 -23.61 15.19
C ALA A 16 25.16 -23.70 16.49
N LYS A 17 25.76 -23.30 17.63
CA LYS A 17 25.03 -23.26 18.91
C LYS A 17 23.93 -22.20 18.88
N ILE A 18 24.19 -21.01 18.33
CA ILE A 18 23.18 -19.96 18.19
C ILE A 18 22.07 -20.41 17.24
N ALA A 19 22.40 -21.00 16.10
CA ALA A 19 21.41 -21.54 15.18
C ALA A 19 20.50 -22.58 15.83
N ALA A 20 21.07 -23.45 16.69
CA ALA A 20 20.30 -24.46 17.43
C ALA A 20 19.40 -23.85 18.53
N MET A 21 19.71 -22.66 19.02
CA MET A 21 18.88 -21.92 19.98
C MET A 21 17.68 -21.22 19.30
N CYS A 22 17.79 -20.91 18.01
CA CYS A 22 16.73 -20.28 17.24
C CYS A 22 15.69 -21.35 16.85
N ARG A 23 14.53 -21.32 17.49
CA ARG A 23 13.41 -22.24 17.25
C ARG A 23 12.18 -21.42 16.91
N TYR A 24 12.13 -20.92 15.68
CA TYR A 24 11.00 -20.19 15.18
C TYR A 24 10.61 -20.71 13.80
N ASP A 25 9.36 -21.13 13.68
CA ASP A 25 8.77 -21.56 12.42
C ASP A 25 7.83 -20.44 11.92
N PHE A 26 8.00 -20.08 10.65
CA PHE A 26 7.14 -19.10 10.01
C PHE A 26 5.82 -19.75 9.57
N THR A 27 4.71 -19.14 9.92
CA THR A 27 3.41 -19.52 9.36
C THR A 27 3.20 -18.72 8.07
N PHE A 28 3.19 -19.42 6.94
CA PHE A 28 2.97 -18.81 5.63
C PHE A 28 1.49 -18.86 5.25
N GLY A 29 1.05 -17.91 4.40
CA GLY A 29 -0.30 -17.90 3.82
C GLY A 29 -1.37 -17.27 4.72
N GLU A 30 -1.05 -16.81 5.93
CA GLU A 30 -1.97 -16.04 6.75
C GLU A 30 -1.85 -14.54 6.43
N ILE A 31 -2.88 -13.97 5.84
CA ILE A 31 -2.98 -12.52 5.62
C ILE A 31 -3.50 -11.87 6.91
N LYS A 32 -2.66 -11.07 7.57
CA LYS A 32 -3.00 -10.33 8.78
C LYS A 32 -3.15 -8.84 8.45
N LEU A 33 -4.34 -8.45 7.99
CA LEU A 33 -4.68 -7.05 7.77
C LEU A 33 -5.47 -6.50 8.95
N PRO A 34 -5.22 -5.24 9.36
CA PRO A 34 -6.09 -4.56 10.31
C PRO A 34 -7.47 -4.34 9.69
N ARG A 35 -8.49 -4.13 10.55
CA ARG A 35 -9.85 -3.86 10.11
C ARG A 35 -10.04 -2.36 9.93
N TYR A 36 -10.63 -1.98 8.80
CA TYR A 36 -11.11 -0.62 8.58
C TYR A 36 -12.63 -0.56 8.80
N ARG A 37 -13.06 0.40 9.62
CA ARG A 37 -14.49 0.62 9.89
C ARG A 37 -14.86 2.04 9.46
N PRO A 38 -15.60 2.19 8.35
CA PRO A 38 -16.11 3.50 7.96
C PRO A 38 -16.98 4.11 9.07
N GLU A 39 -16.78 5.40 9.35
CA GLU A 39 -17.52 6.12 10.43
C GLU A 39 -19.04 6.15 10.19
N ASN A 40 -19.46 6.10 8.92
CA ASN A 40 -20.86 6.07 8.52
C ASN A 40 -21.53 4.68 8.62
N GLY A 41 -20.80 3.67 9.09
CA GLY A 41 -21.29 2.31 9.25
C GLY A 41 -21.46 1.51 7.95
N MET A 42 -21.02 2.02 6.82
CA MET A 42 -21.04 1.28 5.54
C MET A 42 -20.09 0.09 5.57
N ALA A 43 -20.39 -0.94 4.77
CA ALA A 43 -19.43 -2.01 4.50
C ALA A 43 -18.20 -1.44 3.76
N PRO A 44 -16.97 -1.92 4.08
CA PRO A 44 -15.74 -1.36 3.49
C PRO A 44 -15.75 -1.33 1.96
N GLY A 45 -16.23 -2.40 1.30
CA GLY A 45 -16.31 -2.43 -0.18
C GLY A 45 -17.25 -1.36 -0.75
N ALA A 46 -18.43 -1.18 -0.15
CA ALA A 46 -19.38 -0.15 -0.57
C ALA A 46 -18.85 1.27 -0.30
N TYR A 47 -18.10 1.45 0.78
CA TYR A 47 -17.47 2.73 1.07
C TYR A 47 -16.34 3.05 0.08
N LEU A 48 -15.51 2.06 -0.26
CA LEU A 48 -14.48 2.22 -1.29
C LEU A 48 -15.09 2.59 -2.64
N GLU A 49 -16.15 1.89 -3.04
CA GLU A 49 -16.88 2.19 -4.28
C GLU A 49 -17.39 3.63 -4.29
N LYS A 50 -18.05 4.05 -3.21
CA LYS A 50 -18.54 5.42 -3.06
C LYS A 50 -17.42 6.45 -3.19
N LEU A 51 -16.31 6.28 -2.45
CA LEU A 51 -15.15 7.17 -2.52
C LEU A 51 -14.56 7.25 -3.93
N THR A 52 -14.55 6.12 -4.66
CA THR A 52 -14.03 6.06 -6.02
C THR A 52 -14.87 6.88 -6.99
N TYR A 53 -16.19 6.77 -6.95
CA TYR A 53 -17.07 7.55 -7.81
C TYR A 53 -17.12 9.02 -7.42
N ASP A 54 -17.17 9.34 -6.13
CA ASP A 54 -17.06 10.72 -5.64
C ASP A 54 -15.73 11.36 -6.11
N GLY A 55 -14.65 10.59 -6.06
CA GLY A 55 -13.34 11.01 -6.53
C GLY A 55 -13.27 11.24 -8.04
N LEU A 56 -13.93 10.39 -8.84
CA LEU A 56 -14.05 10.59 -10.29
C LEU A 56 -14.75 11.91 -10.59
N ASP A 57 -15.90 12.15 -9.97
CA ASP A 57 -16.69 13.36 -10.19
C ASP A 57 -15.91 14.61 -9.78
N ALA A 58 -15.23 14.58 -8.63
CA ALA A 58 -14.40 15.68 -8.15
C ALA A 58 -13.22 15.99 -9.10
N ARG A 59 -12.57 14.94 -9.64
CA ARG A 59 -11.43 15.11 -10.56
C ARG A 59 -11.85 15.58 -11.96
N ILE A 60 -13.05 15.24 -12.41
CA ILE A 60 -13.63 15.81 -13.63
C ILE A 60 -13.94 17.30 -13.40
N GLN A 61 -14.58 17.64 -12.28
CA GLN A 61 -14.95 19.03 -11.97
C GLN A 61 -13.76 19.96 -11.84
N ASN A 62 -12.67 19.51 -11.24
CA ASN A 62 -11.45 20.30 -11.06
C ASN A 62 -10.48 20.25 -12.25
N GLY A 63 -10.80 19.49 -13.31
CA GLY A 63 -10.01 19.38 -14.52
C GLY A 63 -8.79 18.46 -14.42
N THR A 64 -8.62 17.71 -13.33
CA THR A 64 -7.55 16.71 -13.21
C THR A 64 -7.80 15.52 -14.15
N VAL A 65 -9.06 15.09 -14.28
CA VAL A 65 -9.52 14.13 -15.30
C VAL A 65 -10.15 14.91 -16.44
N VAL A 66 -9.56 14.83 -17.62
CA VAL A 66 -10.07 15.45 -18.84
C VAL A 66 -10.68 14.36 -19.72
N LEU A 67 -11.98 14.44 -19.92
CA LEU A 67 -12.68 13.51 -20.81
C LEU A 67 -12.50 13.94 -22.27
N ASP A 68 -12.23 12.98 -23.14
CA ASP A 68 -12.12 13.18 -24.60
C ASP A 68 -12.63 11.94 -25.37
N THR A 69 -12.34 11.89 -26.68
CA THR A 69 -12.79 10.78 -27.54
C THR A 69 -12.07 9.47 -27.28
N GLU A 70 -10.84 9.52 -26.78
CA GLU A 70 -10.04 8.33 -26.46
C GLU A 70 -10.37 7.81 -25.06
N TYR A 71 -10.60 8.72 -24.12
CA TYR A 71 -10.95 8.41 -22.73
C TYR A 71 -12.27 9.07 -22.31
N PRO A 72 -13.41 8.61 -22.89
CA PRO A 72 -14.73 9.09 -22.47
C PRO A 72 -15.08 8.54 -21.07
N LEU A 73 -16.09 9.11 -20.45
CA LEU A 73 -16.53 8.74 -19.11
C LEU A 73 -16.79 7.23 -18.94
N GLU A 74 -17.27 6.56 -19.99
CA GLU A 74 -17.57 5.13 -19.92
C GLU A 74 -16.30 4.29 -19.78
N VAL A 75 -15.19 4.65 -20.40
CA VAL A 75 -13.89 3.98 -20.25
C VAL A 75 -13.43 4.03 -18.78
N TYR A 76 -13.54 5.19 -18.11
CA TYR A 76 -13.26 5.30 -16.69
C TYR A 76 -14.18 4.40 -15.85
N ARG A 77 -15.48 4.41 -16.13
CA ARG A 77 -16.46 3.59 -15.40
C ARG A 77 -16.24 2.09 -15.59
N GLU A 78 -15.89 1.65 -16.79
CA GLU A 78 -15.56 0.24 -17.06
C GLU A 78 -14.32 -0.19 -16.28
N ARG A 79 -13.29 0.63 -16.30
CA ARG A 79 -12.06 0.34 -15.54
C ARG A 79 -12.32 0.33 -14.02
N ILE A 80 -13.10 1.25 -13.49
CA ILE A 80 -13.52 1.28 -12.09
C ILE A 80 -14.25 -0.02 -11.71
N ARG A 81 -15.27 -0.41 -12.49
CA ARG A 81 -16.03 -1.65 -12.24
C ARG A 81 -15.13 -2.88 -12.22
N TYR A 82 -14.20 -2.95 -13.16
CA TYR A 82 -13.22 -4.02 -13.24
C TYR A 82 -12.32 -4.05 -11.99
N GLU A 83 -11.66 -2.95 -11.66
CA GLU A 83 -10.74 -2.89 -10.51
C GLU A 83 -11.46 -3.17 -9.18
N LEU A 84 -12.63 -2.56 -8.94
CA LEU A 84 -13.42 -2.80 -7.73
C LEU A 84 -13.87 -4.27 -7.61
N SER A 85 -14.21 -4.91 -8.73
CA SER A 85 -14.52 -6.35 -8.75
C SER A 85 -13.34 -7.19 -8.29
N VAL A 86 -12.15 -6.94 -8.84
CA VAL A 86 -10.92 -7.68 -8.47
C VAL A 86 -10.53 -7.39 -7.01
N ILE A 87 -10.55 -6.12 -6.58
CA ILE A 87 -10.25 -5.72 -5.20
C ILE A 87 -11.20 -6.43 -4.22
N GLY A 88 -12.49 -6.48 -4.54
CA GLY A 88 -13.52 -7.14 -3.75
C GLY A 88 -13.33 -8.66 -3.68
N GLN A 89 -13.09 -9.31 -4.82
CA GLN A 89 -12.84 -10.76 -4.90
C GLN A 89 -11.61 -11.19 -4.09
N MET A 90 -10.56 -10.39 -4.12
CA MET A 90 -9.32 -10.66 -3.39
C MET A 90 -9.35 -10.20 -1.92
N GLY A 91 -10.42 -9.51 -1.48
CA GLY A 91 -10.61 -9.08 -0.09
C GLY A 91 -9.75 -7.89 0.34
N TYR A 92 -9.29 -7.04 -0.60
CA TYR A 92 -8.37 -5.93 -0.30
C TYR A 92 -9.04 -4.56 -0.16
N ALA A 93 -10.37 -4.48 -0.07
CA ALA A 93 -11.07 -3.20 0.10
C ALA A 93 -10.63 -2.47 1.39
N GLU A 94 -10.49 -3.20 2.50
CA GLU A 94 -10.00 -2.60 3.76
C GLU A 94 -8.55 -2.10 3.65
N TYR A 95 -7.70 -2.81 2.92
CA TYR A 95 -6.32 -2.40 2.66
C TYR A 95 -6.25 -1.06 1.92
N TYR A 96 -7.04 -0.91 0.84
CA TYR A 96 -7.15 0.36 0.12
C TYR A 96 -7.61 1.49 1.03
N LEU A 97 -8.60 1.23 1.88
CA LEU A 97 -9.15 2.24 2.79
C LEU A 97 -8.17 2.64 3.89
N ILE A 98 -7.36 1.71 4.40
CA ILE A 98 -6.30 2.02 5.37
C ILE A 98 -5.23 2.90 4.75
N VAL A 99 -4.79 2.56 3.53
CA VAL A 99 -3.79 3.38 2.82
C VAL A 99 -4.36 4.75 2.48
N TRP A 100 -5.59 4.81 1.98
CA TRP A 100 -6.30 6.06 1.74
C TRP A 100 -6.38 6.93 2.99
N ASP A 101 -6.73 6.36 4.12
CA ASP A 101 -6.94 7.07 5.37
C ASP A 101 -5.67 7.82 5.83
N PHE A 102 -4.54 7.17 5.90
CA PHE A 102 -3.33 7.85 6.36
C PHE A 102 -2.73 8.79 5.31
N VAL A 103 -2.91 8.50 4.00
CA VAL A 103 -2.51 9.43 2.94
C VAL A 103 -3.38 10.68 2.95
N HIS A 104 -4.70 10.50 3.10
CA HIS A 104 -5.66 11.59 3.18
C HIS A 104 -5.39 12.46 4.41
N HIS A 105 -5.23 11.86 5.59
CA HIS A 105 -4.85 12.59 6.80
C HIS A 105 -3.56 13.40 6.60
N ALA A 106 -2.52 12.79 6.03
CA ALA A 106 -1.26 13.49 5.77
C ALA A 106 -1.46 14.72 4.87
N LYS A 107 -2.25 14.57 3.78
CA LYS A 107 -2.59 15.68 2.88
C LYS A 107 -3.41 16.77 3.59
N GLU A 108 -4.38 16.42 4.45
CA GLU A 108 -5.19 17.37 5.21
C GLU A 108 -4.37 18.20 6.21
N VAL A 109 -3.41 17.59 6.91
CA VAL A 109 -2.53 18.32 7.83
C VAL A 109 -1.33 18.96 7.13
N GLY A 110 -1.31 18.95 5.80
CA GLY A 110 -0.29 19.61 4.97
C GLY A 110 1.06 18.91 4.99
N ILE A 111 1.13 17.60 5.21
CA ILE A 111 2.33 16.79 5.01
C ILE A 111 2.45 16.49 3.51
N PRO A 112 3.53 16.91 2.82
CA PRO A 112 3.72 16.56 1.42
C PRO A 112 3.81 15.06 1.22
N VAL A 113 3.01 14.55 0.27
CA VAL A 113 3.00 13.15 -0.15
C VAL A 113 3.41 13.08 -1.62
N GLY A 114 4.25 12.12 -1.97
CA GLY A 114 4.68 11.90 -3.35
C GLY A 114 3.52 11.50 -4.27
N PRO A 115 3.64 11.70 -5.59
CA PRO A 115 2.56 11.43 -6.55
C PRO A 115 2.25 9.93 -6.71
N GLY A 116 3.07 9.08 -6.17
CA GLY A 116 3.01 7.64 -6.30
C GLY A 116 4.21 7.06 -7.06
N ARG A 117 4.52 5.80 -6.78
CA ARG A 117 5.56 5.02 -7.43
C ARG A 117 5.22 3.53 -7.42
N GLY A 118 6.02 2.73 -8.11
CA GLY A 118 5.84 1.27 -8.13
C GLY A 118 4.56 0.83 -8.83
N SER A 119 4.11 -0.37 -8.51
CA SER A 119 2.95 -0.99 -9.16
C SER A 119 1.62 -0.37 -8.79
N GLY A 120 1.52 0.28 -7.61
CA GLY A 120 0.29 0.94 -7.14
C GLY A 120 -0.22 2.05 -8.07
N CYS A 121 0.67 2.66 -8.86
CA CYS A 121 0.29 3.63 -9.89
C CYS A 121 -0.57 3.02 -11.02
N GLY A 122 -0.61 1.70 -11.16
CA GLY A 122 -1.48 1.01 -12.12
C GLY A 122 -2.95 0.98 -11.73
N SER A 123 -3.31 1.33 -10.48
CA SER A 123 -4.69 1.34 -10.01
C SER A 123 -5.36 2.69 -10.25
N LEU A 124 -6.43 2.69 -11.05
CA LEU A 124 -7.30 3.84 -11.25
C LEU A 124 -8.08 4.16 -9.96
N VAL A 125 -8.51 3.15 -9.22
CA VAL A 125 -9.16 3.33 -7.92
C VAL A 125 -8.25 4.09 -6.97
N ALA A 126 -6.97 3.71 -6.87
CA ALA A 126 -6.00 4.41 -6.02
C ALA A 126 -5.79 5.89 -6.43
N PHE A 127 -5.79 6.18 -7.74
CA PHE A 127 -5.74 7.54 -8.24
C PHE A 127 -7.01 8.31 -7.85
N LEU A 128 -8.18 7.76 -8.08
CA LEU A 128 -9.43 8.47 -7.85
C LEU A 128 -9.67 8.80 -6.37
N ILE A 129 -9.32 7.89 -5.46
CA ILE A 129 -9.42 8.16 -4.02
C ILE A 129 -8.24 8.96 -3.46
N GLY A 130 -7.24 9.30 -4.27
CA GLY A 130 -6.15 10.20 -3.89
C GLY A 130 -4.98 9.53 -3.17
N ILE A 131 -4.82 8.21 -3.27
CA ILE A 131 -3.59 7.51 -2.83
C ILE A 131 -2.45 7.88 -3.77
N THR A 132 -2.69 7.91 -5.09
CA THR A 132 -1.74 8.37 -6.10
C THR A 132 -2.28 9.58 -6.85
N ASP A 133 -1.38 10.30 -7.52
CA ASP A 133 -1.75 11.45 -8.36
C ASP A 133 -1.46 11.17 -9.86
N ILE A 134 -1.37 9.89 -10.23
CA ILE A 134 -1.09 9.41 -11.59
C ILE A 134 -2.33 8.74 -12.16
N ASP A 135 -2.89 9.29 -13.24
CA ASP A 135 -4.00 8.68 -13.98
C ASP A 135 -3.51 7.46 -14.75
N SER A 136 -3.81 6.26 -14.24
CA SER A 136 -3.33 5.02 -14.82
C SER A 136 -3.84 4.76 -16.25
N LEU A 137 -5.01 5.30 -16.64
CA LEU A 137 -5.53 5.19 -18.00
C LEU A 137 -4.70 6.03 -18.98
N ARG A 138 -4.39 7.28 -18.63
CA ARG A 138 -3.62 8.19 -19.48
C ARG A 138 -2.20 7.73 -19.77
N PHE A 139 -1.65 6.88 -18.91
CA PHE A 139 -0.27 6.37 -19.04
C PHE A 139 -0.23 4.89 -19.37
N ASP A 140 -1.35 4.27 -19.80
CA ASP A 140 -1.46 2.84 -20.12
C ASP A 140 -0.88 1.91 -19.05
N LEU A 141 -1.08 2.26 -17.78
CA LEU A 141 -0.57 1.47 -16.67
C LEU A 141 -1.46 0.26 -16.40
N LEU A 142 -0.83 -0.90 -16.29
CA LEU A 142 -1.52 -2.16 -16.10
C LEU A 142 -1.84 -2.39 -14.62
N PHE A 143 -3.13 -2.50 -14.29
CA PHE A 143 -3.61 -2.84 -12.95
C PHE A 143 -3.16 -4.22 -12.49
N GLU A 144 -3.04 -5.17 -13.41
CA GLU A 144 -2.63 -6.55 -13.15
C GLU A 144 -1.19 -6.67 -12.65
N ARG A 145 -0.37 -5.63 -12.82
CA ARG A 145 0.97 -5.56 -12.20
C ARG A 145 0.89 -5.26 -10.70
N PHE A 146 -0.18 -4.60 -10.27
CA PHE A 146 -0.41 -4.28 -8.87
C PHE A 146 -1.24 -5.37 -8.19
N LEU A 147 -2.36 -5.77 -8.80
CA LEU A 147 -3.28 -6.75 -8.24
C LEU A 147 -3.72 -7.73 -9.33
N ASN A 148 -3.34 -9.00 -9.17
CA ASN A 148 -3.67 -10.06 -10.11
C ASN A 148 -4.20 -11.29 -9.36
N PRO A 149 -5.44 -11.74 -9.62
CA PRO A 149 -6.02 -12.93 -8.99
C PRO A 149 -5.22 -14.22 -9.20
N GLU A 150 -4.46 -14.31 -10.30
CA GLU A 150 -3.60 -15.46 -10.61
C GLU A 150 -2.29 -15.46 -9.81
N ARG A 151 -1.95 -14.34 -9.17
CA ARG A 151 -0.75 -14.17 -8.36
C ARG A 151 -1.13 -14.09 -6.88
N VAL A 152 -0.75 -15.09 -6.09
CA VAL A 152 -0.96 -15.10 -4.64
C VAL A 152 0.09 -14.22 -3.96
N SER A 153 0.12 -12.93 -4.27
CA SER A 153 0.95 -11.96 -3.57
C SER A 153 0.08 -10.82 -3.05
N MET A 154 0.33 -10.41 -1.82
CA MET A 154 -0.31 -9.21 -1.26
C MET A 154 0.08 -7.98 -2.06
N PRO A 155 -0.86 -7.07 -2.36
CA PRO A 155 -0.52 -5.78 -2.95
C PRO A 155 0.30 -4.95 -1.97
N ASP A 156 1.19 -4.12 -2.50
CA ASP A 156 2.05 -3.22 -1.72
C ASP A 156 2.01 -1.81 -2.33
N PHE A 157 1.50 -0.85 -1.55
CA PHE A 157 1.55 0.56 -1.90
C PHE A 157 2.83 1.19 -1.36
N ASP A 158 3.67 1.65 -2.27
CA ASP A 158 4.83 2.47 -1.96
C ASP A 158 4.42 3.94 -1.82
N ILE A 159 4.41 4.48 -0.61
CA ILE A 159 4.03 5.88 -0.34
C ILE A 159 5.24 6.65 0.18
N ASP A 160 5.58 7.73 -0.51
CA ASP A 160 6.66 8.63 -0.12
C ASP A 160 6.11 9.84 0.65
N PHE A 161 6.52 10.00 1.90
CA PHE A 161 6.20 11.17 2.73
C PHE A 161 7.40 12.12 2.83
N CYS A 162 7.11 13.40 3.04
CA CYS A 162 8.14 14.38 3.37
C CYS A 162 9.01 13.88 4.50
N TYR A 163 10.32 13.82 4.27
CA TYR A 163 11.29 13.30 5.22
C TYR A 163 11.20 13.95 6.60
N ASN A 164 11.03 15.28 6.63
CA ASN A 164 11.00 16.04 7.89
C ASN A 164 9.73 15.78 8.72
N ARG A 165 8.64 15.33 8.11
CA ARG A 165 7.33 15.14 8.75
C ARG A 165 6.80 13.71 8.68
N ARG A 166 7.61 12.77 8.19
CA ARG A 166 7.24 11.35 8.09
C ARG A 166 6.81 10.76 9.43
N ASP A 167 7.47 11.15 10.50
CA ASP A 167 7.19 10.62 11.83
C ASP A 167 5.80 11.01 12.33
N GLU A 168 5.23 12.15 11.88
CA GLU A 168 3.86 12.54 12.18
C GLU A 168 2.85 11.58 11.52
N ALA A 169 3.09 11.17 10.26
CA ALA A 169 2.24 10.19 9.58
C ALA A 169 2.32 8.80 10.27
N ILE A 170 3.52 8.39 10.70
CA ILE A 170 3.71 7.14 11.46
C ILE A 170 2.98 7.22 12.81
N ALA A 171 3.06 8.35 13.51
CA ALA A 171 2.37 8.55 14.78
C ALA A 171 0.84 8.43 14.62
N TYR A 172 0.27 9.03 13.59
CA TYR A 172 -1.16 8.90 13.27
C TYR A 172 -1.58 7.44 13.07
N VAL A 173 -0.81 6.67 12.28
CA VAL A 173 -1.12 5.26 12.02
C VAL A 173 -1.06 4.45 13.33
N ARG A 174 -0.06 4.69 14.18
CA ARG A 174 0.07 4.04 15.49
C ARG A 174 -1.09 4.36 16.41
N GLU A 175 -1.48 5.62 16.48
CA GLU A 175 -2.60 6.06 17.32
C GLU A 175 -3.92 5.46 16.85
N LYS A 176 -4.17 5.45 15.54
CA LYS A 176 -5.45 5.01 14.98
C LYS A 176 -5.60 3.50 14.92
N TYR A 177 -4.55 2.79 14.52
CA TYR A 177 -4.58 1.35 14.28
C TYR A 177 -3.93 0.51 15.38
N GLY A 178 -3.22 1.16 16.31
CA GLY A 178 -2.53 0.52 17.42
C GLY A 178 -1.05 0.27 17.16
N GLU A 179 -0.24 0.36 18.22
CA GLU A 179 1.21 0.14 18.15
C GLU A 179 1.57 -1.28 17.68
N ASP A 180 0.77 -2.28 18.08
CA ASP A 180 0.96 -3.69 17.72
C ASP A 180 0.69 -3.99 16.24
N HIS A 181 0.07 -3.05 15.51
CA HIS A 181 -0.23 -3.16 14.09
C HIS A 181 0.74 -2.37 13.20
N THR A 182 1.74 -1.75 13.81
CA THR A 182 2.69 -0.88 13.11
C THR A 182 4.12 -1.30 13.44
N ALA A 183 4.91 -1.63 12.44
CA ALA A 183 6.31 -2.00 12.63
C ALA A 183 7.21 -1.31 11.60
N GLN A 184 8.41 -0.98 12.01
CA GLN A 184 9.47 -0.57 11.10
C GLN A 184 10.30 -1.79 10.71
N ILE A 185 10.58 -1.94 9.41
CA ILE A 185 11.48 -2.97 8.93
C ILE A 185 12.91 -2.52 9.24
N ILE A 186 13.66 -3.37 9.95
CA ILE A 186 15.07 -3.13 10.24
C ILE A 186 15.87 -3.19 8.94
N THR A 187 16.56 -2.10 8.64
CA THR A 187 17.47 -2.01 7.50
C THR A 187 18.90 -2.00 7.99
N PHE A 188 19.72 -2.95 7.54
CA PHE A 188 21.15 -2.97 7.82
C PHE A 188 21.89 -2.24 6.71
N GLY A 189 22.55 -1.12 7.04
CA GLY A 189 23.46 -0.43 6.13
C GLY A 189 24.91 -0.84 6.38
N THR A 190 25.69 -1.04 5.34
CA THR A 190 27.16 -1.08 5.45
C THR A 190 27.68 0.34 5.38
N LEU A 191 28.49 0.74 6.36
CA LEU A 191 29.32 1.95 6.25
C LEU A 191 30.34 1.71 5.14
N ALA A 192 30.33 2.56 4.11
CA ALA A 192 31.31 2.56 3.02
C ALA A 192 32.62 3.19 3.49
#